data_0af63f018b924b01e4b61fb83cee96d8
#
_entry.id   0af63f018b924b01e4b61fb83cee96d8
#
_cell.length_a   1.000
_cell.length_b   1.000
_cell.length_c   1.000
_cell.angle_alpha   90.00
_cell.angle_beta   90.00
_cell.angle_gamma   90.00
#
_symmetry.space_group_name_H-M   'P 1'
#
loop_
_entity.id
_entity.type
_entity.pdbx_description
1 polymer ?
#
loop_
_entity_poly.entity_id
_entity_poly.type
_entity_poly.pdbx_seq_one_letter_code
_entity_poly.pdbx_strand_id
1 'polypeptide(L)'
;MTKIRLLDPKDKKSFISRSKFPGEEGNPFDRILRLLQKINQIPTILFFIFLFLFSGIFTLFNLENWPILIFFSLTDSFLIGLLPKLKISFGSYKSQIFLLFILRTLFIWFSFPINLIFQIFGSLLVFYGFMKEPADIKTTTLLHNDPKVSSTFKFIHLADIHLEQLGVRENKLLRIVENQKPDFILYTGDFLNLSNIRNPASIENIIGFFNQIHTISPVYYVSGSPAVDVEDTLKIIEKKLKPMRLNNSNIFLNHKGININIIGITCTHQPHLDIKHLSPLIQEGCKNILLYHSPDLVYELKAEDKIDLMLSGHTHGGQVRLPIFGAIFTGSLYGRKLQKGLYQIHDTLLYISRGIGLEGLGAPRVRFLCSPEIIEWKINT
;
A
#
# COMPACT_ATOMS: atom_id res chain seq x y z
N MET A 1 6.12 9.84 20.59
CA MET A 1 7.09 10.24 19.56
C MET A 1 7.29 9.09 18.59
N THR A 2 7.19 9.33 17.29
CA THR A 2 7.45 8.29 16.26
C THR A 2 8.95 8.00 16.26
N LYS A 3 9.33 6.73 16.45
CA LYS A 3 10.73 6.33 16.49
C LYS A 3 11.39 6.51 15.12
N ILE A 4 12.43 7.32 15.04
CA ILE A 4 13.27 7.47 13.84
C ILE A 4 14.23 6.28 13.75
N ARG A 5 14.37 5.70 12.57
CA ARG A 5 15.32 4.63 12.26
C ARG A 5 16.46 5.19 11.43
N LEU A 6 17.67 5.11 11.94
CA LEU A 6 18.86 5.54 11.21
C LEU A 6 19.22 4.50 10.14
N LEU A 7 19.48 4.97 8.93
CA LEU A 7 19.97 4.19 7.81
C LEU A 7 21.47 4.47 7.63
N ASP A 8 22.25 3.42 7.43
CA ASP A 8 23.66 3.55 7.07
C ASP A 8 23.79 3.50 5.53
N PRO A 9 24.39 4.50 4.88
CA PRO A 9 24.64 4.47 3.43
C PRO A 9 25.38 3.22 2.94
N LYS A 10 26.21 2.60 3.79
CA LYS A 10 26.91 1.34 3.48
C LYS A 10 25.99 0.15 3.32
N ASP A 11 24.79 0.22 3.87
CA ASP A 11 23.77 -0.82 3.76
C ASP A 11 23.30 -1.05 2.32
N LYS A 12 23.46 -0.06 1.43
CA LYS A 12 23.15 -0.17 0.01
C LYS A 12 23.75 -1.43 -0.63
N LYS A 13 25.02 -1.76 -0.31
CA LYS A 13 25.72 -2.91 -0.88
C LYS A 13 25.44 -4.23 -0.17
N SER A 14 25.12 -4.19 1.12
CA SER A 14 25.03 -5.39 1.97
C SER A 14 23.64 -5.96 2.14
N PHE A 15 22.56 -5.21 1.83
CA PHE A 15 21.19 -5.57 2.15
C PHE A 15 20.23 -5.64 0.97
N ILE A 16 20.70 -5.61 -0.27
CA ILE A 16 19.81 -5.89 -1.41
C ILE A 16 19.32 -7.33 -1.27
N SER A 17 18.07 -7.47 -0.84
CA SER A 17 17.43 -8.77 -0.63
C SER A 17 16.79 -9.33 -1.89
N ARG A 18 16.63 -8.49 -2.92
CA ARG A 18 15.96 -8.83 -4.19
C ARG A 18 16.61 -8.12 -5.34
N SER A 19 16.59 -8.78 -6.51
CA SER A 19 17.13 -8.21 -7.76
C SER A 19 16.06 -7.47 -8.59
N LYS A 20 14.78 -7.64 -8.27
CA LYS A 20 13.66 -7.12 -9.05
C LYS A 20 12.52 -6.63 -8.16
N PHE A 21 11.91 -5.53 -8.55
CA PHE A 21 10.69 -5.03 -7.91
C PHE A 21 9.47 -5.91 -8.25
N PRO A 22 8.42 -5.90 -7.40
CA PRO A 22 7.11 -6.40 -7.79
C PRO A 22 6.61 -5.68 -9.06
N GLY A 23 5.99 -6.43 -9.97
CA GLY A 23 5.56 -5.92 -11.28
C GLY A 23 6.61 -6.06 -12.39
N GLU A 24 7.88 -6.33 -12.08
CA GLU A 24 8.91 -6.59 -13.08
C GLU A 24 8.90 -8.04 -13.53
N GLU A 25 9.19 -8.25 -14.83
CA GLU A 25 9.25 -9.60 -15.41
C GLU A 25 10.25 -10.47 -14.66
N GLY A 26 9.79 -11.67 -14.27
CA GLY A 26 10.60 -12.67 -13.55
C GLY A 26 10.66 -12.50 -12.03
N ASN A 27 9.93 -11.55 -11.43
CA ASN A 27 9.79 -11.48 -9.99
C ASN A 27 9.03 -12.72 -9.47
N PRO A 28 9.57 -13.47 -8.47
CA PRO A 28 8.95 -14.68 -7.95
C PRO A 28 7.58 -14.43 -7.29
N PHE A 29 7.40 -13.29 -6.65
CA PHE A 29 6.13 -12.93 -6.02
C PHE A 29 5.01 -12.80 -7.05
N ASP A 30 5.28 -12.15 -8.18
CA ASP A 30 4.30 -11.98 -9.25
C ASP A 30 3.91 -13.31 -9.89
N ARG A 31 4.84 -14.27 -9.97
CA ARG A 31 4.51 -15.64 -10.43
C ARG A 31 3.48 -16.30 -9.53
N ILE A 32 3.63 -16.17 -8.21
CA ILE A 32 2.66 -16.69 -7.23
C ILE A 32 1.32 -15.99 -7.40
N LEU A 33 1.28 -14.66 -7.52
CA LEU A 33 0.05 -13.90 -7.69
C LEU A 33 -0.69 -14.29 -8.98
N ARG A 34 0.02 -14.47 -10.09
CA ARG A 34 -0.55 -14.94 -11.36
C ARG A 34 -1.08 -16.38 -11.27
N LEU A 35 -0.38 -17.26 -10.56
CA LEU A 35 -0.86 -18.62 -10.31
C LEU A 35 -2.17 -18.60 -9.50
N LEU A 36 -2.21 -17.84 -8.43
CA LEU A 36 -3.41 -17.65 -7.61
C LEU A 36 -4.56 -17.04 -8.43
N GLN A 37 -4.25 -16.13 -9.35
CA GLN A 37 -5.26 -15.54 -10.23
C GLN A 37 -5.91 -16.58 -11.15
N LYS A 38 -5.18 -17.62 -11.60
CA LYS A 38 -5.75 -18.71 -12.42
C LYS A 38 -6.84 -19.47 -11.66
N ILE A 39 -6.75 -19.57 -10.34
CA ILE A 39 -7.80 -20.21 -9.51
C ILE A 39 -9.14 -19.49 -9.67
N ASN A 40 -9.12 -18.18 -9.88
CA ASN A 40 -10.34 -17.40 -10.05
C ASN A 40 -11.07 -17.67 -11.38
N GLN A 41 -10.38 -18.26 -12.37
CA GLN A 41 -10.94 -18.65 -13.68
C GLN A 41 -11.71 -19.99 -13.60
N ILE A 42 -11.49 -20.80 -12.57
CA ILE A 42 -12.20 -22.07 -12.39
C ILE A 42 -13.70 -21.79 -12.23
N PRO A 43 -14.61 -22.51 -12.93
CA PRO A 43 -16.05 -22.41 -12.70
C PRO A 43 -16.40 -22.60 -11.21
N THR A 44 -17.32 -21.79 -10.69
CA THR A 44 -17.59 -21.74 -9.25
C THR A 44 -18.03 -23.10 -8.68
N ILE A 45 -18.87 -23.84 -9.41
CA ILE A 45 -19.32 -25.17 -8.99
C ILE A 45 -18.14 -26.12 -8.90
N LEU A 46 -17.27 -26.16 -9.92
CA LEU A 46 -16.08 -27.03 -9.92
C LEU A 46 -15.10 -26.65 -8.81
N PHE A 47 -14.96 -25.36 -8.52
CA PHE A 47 -14.11 -24.89 -7.43
C PHE A 47 -14.59 -25.43 -6.06
N PHE A 48 -15.89 -25.36 -5.77
CA PHE A 48 -16.41 -25.88 -4.51
C PHE A 48 -16.44 -27.40 -4.44
N ILE A 49 -16.70 -28.10 -5.55
CA ILE A 49 -16.55 -29.57 -5.62
C ILE A 49 -15.09 -29.96 -5.32
N PHE A 50 -14.13 -29.23 -5.92
CA PHE A 50 -12.70 -29.48 -5.65
C PHE A 50 -12.38 -29.29 -4.18
N LEU A 51 -12.81 -28.17 -3.54
CA LEU A 51 -12.56 -27.95 -2.12
C LEU A 51 -13.19 -29.04 -1.24
N PHE A 52 -14.40 -29.47 -1.57
CA PHE A 52 -15.09 -30.53 -0.83
C PHE A 52 -14.33 -31.86 -0.90
N LEU A 53 -13.97 -32.31 -2.11
CA LEU A 53 -13.21 -33.55 -2.30
C LEU A 53 -11.83 -33.49 -1.66
N PHE A 54 -11.15 -32.33 -1.85
CA PHE A 54 -9.81 -32.10 -1.32
C PHE A 54 -9.82 -32.06 0.22
N SER A 55 -10.86 -31.50 0.84
CA SER A 55 -11.04 -31.55 2.29
C SER A 55 -11.18 -33.00 2.82
N GLY A 56 -11.91 -33.85 2.11
CA GLY A 56 -12.01 -35.28 2.44
C GLY A 56 -10.67 -35.99 2.37
N ILE A 57 -9.90 -35.75 1.31
CA ILE A 57 -8.57 -36.35 1.14
C ILE A 57 -7.63 -35.92 2.27
N PHE A 58 -7.58 -34.63 2.61
CA PHE A 58 -6.71 -34.13 3.68
C PHE A 58 -7.07 -34.69 5.06
N THR A 59 -8.36 -34.92 5.33
CA THR A 59 -8.82 -35.40 6.60
C THR A 59 -8.96 -36.93 6.62
N LEU A 60 -8.61 -37.61 5.51
CA LEU A 60 -8.87 -39.07 5.31
C LEU A 60 -10.33 -39.40 5.59
N PHE A 61 -11.26 -38.49 5.27
CA PHE A 61 -12.70 -38.63 5.56
C PHE A 61 -13.04 -38.90 7.03
N ASN A 62 -12.15 -38.48 7.95
CA ASN A 62 -12.39 -38.62 9.38
C ASN A 62 -13.66 -37.82 9.78
N LEU A 63 -14.62 -38.54 10.40
CA LEU A 63 -15.95 -37.98 10.73
C LEU A 63 -15.92 -36.84 11.76
N GLU A 64 -14.84 -36.65 12.49
CA GLU A 64 -14.70 -35.54 13.43
C GLU A 64 -14.11 -34.29 12.74
N ASN A 65 -13.01 -34.42 12.02
CA ASN A 65 -12.24 -33.30 11.47
C ASN A 65 -12.76 -32.80 10.11
N TRP A 66 -13.32 -33.71 9.29
CA TRP A 66 -13.83 -33.34 7.96
C TRP A 66 -15.00 -32.37 8.01
N PRO A 67 -16.07 -32.62 8.79
CA PRO A 67 -17.17 -31.65 8.91
C PRO A 67 -16.71 -30.28 9.43
N ILE A 68 -15.76 -30.25 10.37
CA ILE A 68 -15.20 -29.03 10.91
C ILE A 68 -14.50 -28.24 9.79
N LEU A 69 -13.60 -28.87 9.03
CA LEU A 69 -12.89 -28.22 7.95
C LEU A 69 -13.86 -27.67 6.89
N ILE A 70 -14.88 -28.41 6.52
CA ILE A 70 -15.93 -27.96 5.58
C ILE A 70 -16.68 -26.75 6.16
N PHE A 71 -17.15 -26.84 7.40
CA PHE A 71 -17.92 -25.77 8.05
C PHE A 71 -17.13 -24.45 8.06
N PHE A 72 -15.88 -24.48 8.50
CA PHE A 72 -15.07 -23.25 8.55
C PHE A 72 -14.66 -22.75 7.16
N SER A 73 -14.47 -23.63 6.18
CA SER A 73 -14.23 -23.23 4.78
C SER A 73 -15.45 -22.57 4.16
N LEU A 74 -16.66 -23.01 4.48
CA LEU A 74 -17.91 -22.38 4.08
C LEU A 74 -18.09 -21.03 4.78
N THR A 75 -17.74 -20.93 6.06
CA THR A 75 -17.77 -19.66 6.81
C THR A 75 -16.85 -18.63 6.18
N ASP A 76 -15.62 -19.01 5.82
CA ASP A 76 -14.68 -18.13 5.11
C ASP A 76 -15.23 -17.72 3.74
N SER A 77 -15.81 -18.68 3.01
CA SER A 77 -16.41 -18.42 1.70
C SER A 77 -17.55 -17.42 1.78
N PHE A 78 -18.41 -17.55 2.80
CA PHE A 78 -19.49 -16.61 3.07
C PHE A 78 -18.94 -15.22 3.40
N LEU A 79 -17.98 -15.13 4.33
CA LEU A 79 -17.37 -13.88 4.75
C LEU A 79 -16.71 -13.15 3.56
N ILE A 80 -15.85 -13.85 2.80
CA ILE A 80 -15.16 -13.27 1.64
C ILE A 80 -16.16 -12.86 0.56
N GLY A 81 -17.19 -13.68 0.30
CA GLY A 81 -18.26 -13.35 -0.65
C GLY A 81 -19.13 -12.17 -0.25
N LEU A 82 -19.14 -11.81 1.04
CA LEU A 82 -19.90 -10.66 1.56
C LEU A 82 -19.14 -9.33 1.39
N LEU A 83 -17.80 -9.33 1.31
CA LEU A 83 -16.98 -8.13 1.28
C LEU A 83 -17.36 -7.13 0.16
N PRO A 84 -17.59 -7.56 -1.10
CA PRO A 84 -18.02 -6.64 -2.15
C PRO A 84 -19.39 -6.02 -1.90
N LYS A 85 -20.34 -6.78 -1.32
CA LYS A 85 -21.68 -6.30 -0.96
C LYS A 85 -21.61 -5.22 0.12
N LEU A 86 -20.69 -5.37 1.07
CA LEU A 86 -20.40 -4.39 2.13
C LEU A 86 -19.49 -3.25 1.66
N LYS A 87 -19.05 -3.26 0.39
CA LYS A 87 -18.13 -2.27 -0.19
C LYS A 87 -16.81 -2.11 0.59
N ILE A 88 -16.32 -3.21 1.18
CA ILE A 88 -15.07 -3.24 1.94
C ILE A 88 -13.90 -3.61 1.02
N SER A 89 -14.10 -4.57 0.13
CA SER A 89 -13.10 -5.05 -0.82
C SER A 89 -13.78 -5.69 -2.03
N PHE A 90 -13.16 -5.56 -3.20
CA PHE A 90 -13.73 -5.99 -4.48
C PHE A 90 -12.86 -7.05 -5.20
N GLY A 91 -11.83 -7.55 -4.54
CA GLY A 91 -10.95 -8.57 -5.09
C GLY A 91 -11.64 -9.91 -5.35
N SER A 92 -11.02 -10.69 -6.21
CA SER A 92 -11.49 -12.03 -6.55
C SER A 92 -11.52 -12.94 -5.33
N TYR A 93 -12.57 -13.72 -5.14
CA TYR A 93 -12.82 -14.45 -3.89
C TYR A 93 -12.20 -15.86 -3.85
N LYS A 94 -12.11 -16.58 -5.00
CA LYS A 94 -11.71 -18.00 -4.99
C LYS A 94 -10.26 -18.23 -4.56
N SER A 95 -9.33 -17.38 -5.04
CA SER A 95 -7.92 -17.46 -4.60
C SER A 95 -7.77 -17.23 -3.10
N GLN A 96 -8.54 -16.30 -2.56
CA GLN A 96 -8.52 -15.98 -1.12
C GLN A 96 -9.08 -17.15 -0.30
N ILE A 97 -10.23 -17.71 -0.71
CA ILE A 97 -10.83 -18.88 -0.06
C ILE A 97 -9.86 -20.08 -0.12
N PHE A 98 -9.21 -20.30 -1.25
CA PHE A 98 -8.24 -21.38 -1.41
C PHE A 98 -7.05 -21.26 -0.46
N LEU A 99 -6.48 -20.06 -0.33
CA LEU A 99 -5.40 -19.80 0.62
C LEU A 99 -5.83 -20.01 2.07
N LEU A 100 -7.02 -19.52 2.44
CA LEU A 100 -7.58 -19.75 3.77
C LEU A 100 -7.84 -21.23 4.02
N PHE A 101 -8.37 -21.96 3.05
CA PHE A 101 -8.55 -23.39 3.13
C PHE A 101 -7.23 -24.12 3.44
N ILE A 102 -6.14 -23.81 2.72
CA ILE A 102 -4.82 -24.39 2.99
C ILE A 102 -4.38 -24.08 4.43
N LEU A 103 -4.53 -22.84 4.90
CA LEU A 103 -4.17 -22.48 6.28
C LEU A 103 -4.99 -23.25 7.31
N ARG A 104 -6.28 -23.50 7.04
CA ARG A 104 -7.14 -24.29 7.94
C ARG A 104 -6.76 -25.75 8.02
N THR A 105 -6.20 -26.33 6.94
CA THR A 105 -5.73 -27.72 6.97
C THR A 105 -4.56 -27.95 7.93
N LEU A 106 -3.83 -26.91 8.33
CA LEU A 106 -2.76 -27.02 9.32
C LEU A 106 -3.24 -27.48 10.71
N PHE A 107 -4.52 -27.28 11.01
CA PHE A 107 -5.09 -27.59 12.33
C PHE A 107 -5.75 -28.96 12.43
N ILE A 108 -5.95 -29.66 11.32
CA ILE A 108 -6.60 -30.99 11.32
C ILE A 108 -5.78 -32.10 12.00
N TRP A 109 -4.49 -31.85 12.22
CA TRP A 109 -3.58 -32.79 12.89
C TRP A 109 -3.71 -32.76 14.41
N PHE A 110 -4.46 -31.80 14.97
CA PHE A 110 -4.74 -31.77 16.41
C PHE A 110 -6.01 -32.57 16.75
N SER A 111 -6.14 -32.99 18.03
CA SER A 111 -7.36 -33.59 18.52
C SER A 111 -8.56 -32.68 18.33
N PHE A 112 -9.77 -33.26 18.22
CA PHE A 112 -11.01 -32.52 17.93
C PHE A 112 -11.18 -31.21 18.74
N PRO A 113 -11.07 -31.19 20.08
CA PRO A 113 -11.26 -29.93 20.84
C PRO A 113 -10.24 -28.87 20.49
N ILE A 114 -8.99 -29.27 20.30
CA ILE A 114 -7.89 -28.33 19.98
C ILE A 114 -8.05 -27.79 18.54
N ASN A 115 -8.38 -28.67 17.59
CA ASN A 115 -8.69 -28.27 16.21
C ASN A 115 -9.82 -27.25 16.20
N LEU A 116 -10.93 -27.52 16.89
CA LEU A 116 -12.07 -26.61 16.95
C LEU A 116 -11.68 -25.22 17.50
N ILE A 117 -10.89 -25.16 18.57
CA ILE A 117 -10.40 -23.91 19.15
C ILE A 117 -9.57 -23.13 18.12
N PHE A 118 -8.63 -23.77 17.44
CA PHE A 118 -7.81 -23.11 16.41
C PHE A 118 -8.64 -22.65 15.21
N GLN A 119 -9.64 -23.40 14.79
CA GLN A 119 -10.54 -23.01 13.71
C GLN A 119 -11.36 -21.77 14.08
N ILE A 120 -11.91 -21.70 15.30
CA ILE A 120 -12.63 -20.53 15.80
C ILE A 120 -11.68 -19.32 15.86
N PHE A 121 -10.50 -19.50 16.44
CA PHE A 121 -9.50 -18.43 16.50
C PHE A 121 -9.10 -17.97 15.11
N GLY A 122 -8.88 -18.88 14.17
CA GLY A 122 -8.63 -18.57 12.76
C GLY A 122 -9.74 -17.73 12.15
N SER A 123 -11.02 -18.00 12.44
CA SER A 123 -12.14 -17.19 11.96
C SER A 123 -12.12 -15.76 12.51
N LEU A 124 -11.73 -15.57 13.76
CA LEU A 124 -11.55 -14.24 14.33
C LEU A 124 -10.44 -13.47 13.63
N LEU A 125 -9.33 -14.13 13.29
CA LEU A 125 -8.23 -13.53 12.53
C LEU A 125 -8.65 -13.19 11.09
N VAL A 126 -9.42 -14.05 10.43
CA VAL A 126 -9.97 -13.81 9.09
C VAL A 126 -10.92 -12.61 9.13
N PHE A 127 -11.85 -12.57 10.08
CA PHE A 127 -12.75 -11.43 10.27
C PHE A 127 -11.98 -10.12 10.49
N TYR A 128 -10.99 -10.14 11.38
CA TYR A 128 -10.16 -8.97 11.67
C TYR A 128 -9.41 -8.51 10.42
N GLY A 129 -8.69 -9.41 9.76
CA GLY A 129 -7.81 -9.07 8.65
C GLY A 129 -8.54 -8.68 7.35
N PHE A 130 -9.72 -9.24 7.08
CA PHE A 130 -10.46 -8.98 5.84
C PHE A 130 -11.55 -7.93 5.99
N MET A 131 -12.15 -7.79 7.16
CA MET A 131 -13.26 -6.85 7.35
C MET A 131 -12.87 -5.62 8.16
N LYS A 132 -12.26 -5.81 9.33
CA LYS A 132 -12.03 -4.71 10.26
C LYS A 132 -10.84 -3.86 9.86
N GLU A 133 -9.66 -4.46 9.75
CA GLU A 133 -8.42 -3.70 9.58
C GLU A 133 -8.31 -2.96 8.24
N PRO A 134 -8.74 -3.52 7.08
CA PRO A 134 -8.73 -2.78 5.81
C PRO A 134 -9.59 -1.51 5.81
N ALA A 135 -10.64 -1.45 6.62
CA ALA A 135 -11.52 -0.29 6.76
C ALA A 135 -11.08 0.68 7.87
N ASP A 136 -10.09 0.31 8.69
CA ASP A 136 -9.64 1.08 9.85
C ASP A 136 -8.47 2.00 9.52
N ILE A 137 -8.73 3.04 8.72
CA ILE A 137 -7.72 4.06 8.38
C ILE A 137 -7.25 4.76 9.64
N LYS A 138 -5.94 4.74 9.87
CA LYS A 138 -5.29 5.46 10.96
C LYS A 138 -4.68 6.76 10.46
N THR A 139 -4.81 7.80 11.26
CA THR A 139 -4.08 9.05 11.04
C THR A 139 -2.81 9.03 11.89
N THR A 140 -1.67 9.20 11.22
CA THR A 140 -0.37 9.40 11.88
C THR A 140 -0.03 10.89 11.79
N THR A 141 -0.01 11.58 12.92
CA THR A 141 0.42 12.98 12.98
C THR A 141 1.90 13.07 13.30
N LEU A 142 2.66 13.75 12.47
CA LEU A 142 4.07 14.02 12.64
C LEU A 142 4.29 15.51 12.88
N LEU A 143 4.91 15.82 14.00
CA LEU A 143 5.33 17.17 14.34
C LEU A 143 6.81 17.31 13.97
N HIS A 144 7.14 18.26 13.17
CA HIS A 144 8.52 18.59 12.81
C HIS A 144 8.76 20.06 13.07
N ASN A 145 9.66 20.35 13.99
CA ASN A 145 10.09 21.71 14.26
C ASN A 145 11.23 22.05 13.29
N ASP A 146 11.08 23.13 12.56
CA ASP A 146 12.08 23.57 11.61
C ASP A 146 12.33 25.07 11.82
N PRO A 147 13.52 25.47 12.26
CA PRO A 147 13.83 26.88 12.56
C PRO A 147 13.79 27.79 11.30
N LYS A 148 13.74 27.22 10.10
CA LYS A 148 13.57 27.97 8.85
C LYS A 148 12.11 28.38 8.62
N VAL A 149 11.18 27.85 9.40
CA VAL A 149 9.74 28.04 9.24
C VAL A 149 9.25 29.19 10.09
N SER A 150 8.69 30.24 9.48
CA SER A 150 8.20 31.44 10.19
C SER A 150 6.77 31.29 10.74
N SER A 151 6.00 30.32 10.22
CA SER A 151 4.64 30.04 10.67
C SER A 151 4.24 28.60 10.41
N THR A 152 3.42 28.01 11.28
CA THR A 152 2.95 26.62 11.18
C THR A 152 2.14 26.41 9.89
N PHE A 153 2.46 25.34 9.16
CA PHE A 153 1.65 24.81 8.08
C PHE A 153 1.48 23.30 8.21
N LYS A 154 0.46 22.76 7.56
CA LYS A 154 0.18 21.32 7.60
C LYS A 154 -0.14 20.81 6.21
N PHE A 155 0.35 19.62 5.92
CA PHE A 155 0.00 18.90 4.71
C PHE A 155 -0.28 17.43 4.99
N ILE A 156 -1.01 16.81 4.08
CA ILE A 156 -1.31 15.38 4.13
C ILE A 156 -0.44 14.66 3.10
N HIS A 157 0.16 13.54 3.50
CA HIS A 157 0.78 12.59 2.60
C HIS A 157 -0.15 11.38 2.43
N LEU A 158 -0.52 11.08 1.20
CA LEU A 158 -1.29 9.91 0.76
C LEU A 158 -0.42 9.05 -0.16
N ALA A 159 -0.65 7.73 -0.14
CA ALA A 159 0.04 6.78 -1.00
C ALA A 159 -0.85 5.56 -1.28
N ASP A 160 -0.60 4.89 -2.39
CA ASP A 160 -1.06 3.54 -2.70
C ASP A 160 -2.57 3.38 -2.44
N ILE A 161 -3.41 4.13 -3.16
CA ILE A 161 -4.87 4.03 -3.01
C ILE A 161 -5.39 2.74 -3.62
N HIS A 162 -4.77 2.26 -4.72
CA HIS A 162 -5.14 1.02 -5.40
C HIS A 162 -6.66 0.86 -5.54
N LEU A 163 -7.30 1.87 -6.10
CA LEU A 163 -8.75 1.89 -6.24
C LEU A 163 -9.21 0.74 -7.15
N GLU A 164 -10.17 -0.06 -6.67
CA GLU A 164 -10.95 -1.00 -7.47
C GLU A 164 -12.33 -0.37 -7.76
N GLN A 165 -13.04 0.01 -6.72
CA GLN A 165 -14.31 0.74 -6.75
C GLN A 165 -14.38 1.63 -5.50
N LEU A 166 -15.26 2.63 -5.52
CA LEU A 166 -15.50 3.47 -4.35
C LEU A 166 -16.22 2.66 -3.25
N GLY A 167 -15.64 2.63 -2.08
CA GLY A 167 -16.10 1.86 -0.95
C GLY A 167 -16.11 2.63 0.37
N VAL A 168 -16.24 1.88 1.45
CA VAL A 168 -16.23 2.42 2.83
C VAL A 168 -14.92 3.15 3.14
N ARG A 169 -13.82 2.61 2.65
CA ARG A 169 -12.46 3.13 2.89
C ARG A 169 -12.28 4.50 2.22
N GLU A 170 -12.63 4.63 0.94
CA GLU A 170 -12.50 5.86 0.17
C GLU A 170 -13.39 6.98 0.74
N ASN A 171 -14.63 6.64 1.12
CA ASN A 171 -15.53 7.59 1.76
C ASN A 171 -15.01 8.06 3.14
N LYS A 172 -14.40 7.15 3.91
CA LYS A 172 -13.77 7.50 5.19
C LYS A 172 -12.55 8.40 4.97
N LEU A 173 -11.74 8.12 3.95
CA LEU A 173 -10.59 8.93 3.58
C LEU A 173 -11.00 10.37 3.26
N LEU A 174 -12.02 10.58 2.42
CA LEU A 174 -12.53 11.91 2.11
C LEU A 174 -12.92 12.67 3.38
N ARG A 175 -13.72 12.07 4.26
CA ARG A 175 -14.13 12.71 5.52
C ARG A 175 -12.95 13.11 6.41
N ILE A 176 -11.90 12.27 6.46
CA ILE A 176 -10.70 12.58 7.24
C ILE A 176 -9.99 13.80 6.63
N VAL A 177 -9.82 13.85 5.31
CA VAL A 177 -9.19 14.97 4.62
C VAL A 177 -10.00 16.27 4.80
N GLU A 178 -11.34 16.20 4.65
CA GLU A 178 -12.25 17.34 4.90
C GLU A 178 -12.11 17.89 6.32
N ASN A 179 -12.05 17.02 7.32
CA ASN A 179 -11.94 17.42 8.72
C ASN A 179 -10.56 18.03 9.04
N GLN A 180 -9.51 17.53 8.42
CA GLN A 180 -8.14 17.99 8.68
C GLN A 180 -7.81 19.32 8.01
N LYS A 181 -8.47 19.66 6.89
CA LYS A 181 -8.25 20.91 6.14
C LYS A 181 -6.75 21.21 5.95
N PRO A 182 -5.99 20.37 5.25
CA PRO A 182 -4.57 20.61 5.01
C PRO A 182 -4.35 21.79 4.09
N ASP A 183 -3.19 22.43 4.18
CA ASP A 183 -2.81 23.52 3.27
C ASP A 183 -2.58 22.99 1.83
N PHE A 184 -2.05 21.75 1.71
CA PHE A 184 -1.92 21.00 0.45
C PHE A 184 -1.82 19.49 0.72
N ILE A 185 -1.88 18.69 -0.33
CA ILE A 185 -1.81 17.22 -0.25
C ILE A 185 -0.74 16.73 -1.21
N LEU A 186 0.11 15.82 -0.73
CA LEU A 186 1.16 15.15 -1.50
C LEU A 186 0.79 13.70 -1.69
N TYR A 187 0.77 13.23 -2.94
CA TYR A 187 0.41 11.85 -3.25
C TYR A 187 1.55 11.14 -3.98
N THR A 188 1.95 9.98 -3.47
CA THR A 188 3.14 9.26 -3.97
C THR A 188 2.80 8.06 -4.85
N GLY A 189 1.65 8.08 -5.56
CA GLY A 189 1.35 7.16 -6.65
C GLY A 189 0.59 5.90 -6.29
N ASP A 190 0.42 5.04 -7.26
CA ASP A 190 -0.39 3.82 -7.29
C ASP A 190 -1.90 4.11 -7.14
N PHE A 191 -2.46 4.71 -8.21
CA PHE A 191 -3.86 5.15 -8.26
C PHE A 191 -4.84 3.98 -8.26
N LEU A 192 -4.67 3.05 -9.20
CA LEU A 192 -5.59 1.95 -9.45
C LEU A 192 -5.03 0.64 -8.94
N ASN A 193 -5.92 -0.27 -8.56
CA ASN A 193 -5.52 -1.64 -8.26
C ASN A 193 -5.00 -2.32 -9.53
N LEU A 194 -3.95 -3.12 -9.43
CA LEU A 194 -3.34 -3.83 -10.56
C LEU A 194 -4.34 -4.71 -11.33
N SER A 195 -5.42 -5.15 -10.68
CA SER A 195 -6.52 -5.88 -11.32
C SER A 195 -7.41 -5.01 -12.21
N ASN A 196 -7.37 -3.67 -12.03
CA ASN A 196 -8.34 -2.71 -12.58
C ASN A 196 -7.71 -1.56 -13.37
N ILE A 197 -6.41 -1.61 -13.67
CA ILE A 197 -5.64 -0.52 -14.30
C ILE A 197 -6.22 -0.05 -15.64
N ARG A 198 -6.96 -0.90 -16.35
CA ARG A 198 -7.63 -0.58 -17.63
C ARG A 198 -9.15 -0.61 -17.55
N ASN A 199 -9.71 -0.70 -16.35
CA ASN A 199 -11.17 -0.71 -16.19
C ASN A 199 -11.72 0.72 -16.28
N PRO A 200 -12.61 1.03 -17.26
CA PRO A 200 -13.10 2.40 -17.45
C PRO A 200 -13.84 2.96 -16.23
N ALA A 201 -14.63 2.12 -15.53
CA ALA A 201 -15.35 2.56 -14.34
C ALA A 201 -14.41 2.90 -13.19
N SER A 202 -13.35 2.12 -13.00
CA SER A 202 -12.32 2.41 -11.98
C SER A 202 -11.55 3.68 -12.31
N ILE A 203 -11.25 3.93 -13.60
CA ILE A 203 -10.61 5.16 -14.08
C ILE A 203 -11.49 6.39 -13.80
N GLU A 204 -12.77 6.36 -14.14
CA GLU A 204 -13.68 7.47 -13.86
C GLU A 204 -13.86 7.68 -12.33
N ASN A 205 -13.93 6.61 -11.55
CA ASN A 205 -14.04 6.68 -10.11
C ASN A 205 -12.80 7.35 -9.49
N ILE A 206 -11.58 7.00 -9.92
CA ILE A 206 -10.35 7.60 -9.35
C ILE A 206 -10.23 9.08 -9.74
N ILE A 207 -10.61 9.45 -10.97
CA ILE A 207 -10.65 10.85 -11.42
C ILE A 207 -11.61 11.64 -10.54
N GLY A 208 -12.84 11.16 -10.37
CA GLY A 208 -13.86 11.82 -9.53
C GLY A 208 -13.40 11.98 -8.10
N PHE A 209 -12.81 10.92 -7.53
CA PHE A 209 -12.30 10.89 -6.17
C PHE A 209 -11.18 11.91 -5.93
N PHE A 210 -10.17 11.95 -6.78
CA PHE A 210 -9.09 12.92 -6.64
C PHE A 210 -9.49 14.36 -6.97
N ASN A 211 -10.41 14.55 -7.90
CA ASN A 211 -10.97 15.88 -8.17
C ASN A 211 -11.75 16.40 -6.96
N GLN A 212 -12.48 15.54 -6.25
CA GLN A 212 -13.14 15.90 -4.99
C GLN A 212 -12.12 16.27 -3.91
N ILE A 213 -11.08 15.46 -3.72
CA ILE A 213 -9.99 15.78 -2.78
C ILE A 213 -9.35 17.14 -3.14
N HIS A 214 -9.12 17.39 -4.42
CA HIS A 214 -8.52 18.65 -4.88
C HIS A 214 -9.40 19.88 -4.61
N THR A 215 -10.72 19.72 -4.48
CA THR A 215 -11.59 20.84 -4.05
C THR A 215 -11.40 21.23 -2.59
N ILE A 216 -10.88 20.31 -1.77
CA ILE A 216 -10.58 20.58 -0.36
C ILE A 216 -9.24 21.30 -0.23
N SER A 217 -8.21 20.80 -0.94
CA SER A 217 -6.86 21.37 -0.93
C SER A 217 -6.10 20.98 -2.20
N PRO A 218 -5.17 21.81 -2.69
CA PRO A 218 -4.34 21.48 -3.85
C PRO A 218 -3.63 20.13 -3.66
N VAL A 219 -3.63 19.32 -4.71
CA VAL A 219 -2.97 18.00 -4.72
C VAL A 219 -1.83 18.01 -5.72
N TYR A 220 -0.65 17.62 -5.27
CA TYR A 220 0.54 17.39 -6.10
C TYR A 220 0.93 15.93 -6.00
N TYR A 221 1.30 15.30 -7.13
CA TYR A 221 1.57 13.88 -7.11
C TYR A 221 2.70 13.44 -8.05
N VAL A 222 3.24 12.27 -7.77
CA VAL A 222 4.09 11.49 -8.68
C VAL A 222 3.37 10.21 -9.07
N SER A 223 3.72 9.64 -10.22
CA SER A 223 3.25 8.29 -10.57
C SER A 223 3.85 7.24 -9.65
N GLY A 224 3.12 6.14 -9.49
CA GLY A 224 3.53 4.99 -8.73
C GLY A 224 4.40 4.00 -9.52
N SER A 225 4.23 2.72 -9.20
CA SER A 225 4.93 1.63 -9.88
C SER A 225 4.62 1.61 -11.38
N PRO A 226 5.60 1.41 -12.27
CA PRO A 226 5.36 1.35 -13.73
C PRO A 226 4.35 0.29 -14.15
N ALA A 227 4.21 -0.79 -13.37
CA ALA A 227 3.25 -1.85 -13.62
C ALA A 227 1.81 -1.48 -13.23
N VAL A 228 1.63 -0.51 -12.34
CA VAL A 228 0.34 -0.07 -11.79
C VAL A 228 -0.11 1.21 -12.47
N ASP A 229 0.69 2.26 -12.37
CA ASP A 229 0.45 3.56 -13.00
C ASP A 229 1.03 3.57 -14.42
N VAL A 230 0.48 2.68 -15.27
CA VAL A 230 0.94 2.57 -16.66
C VAL A 230 0.66 3.85 -17.44
N GLU A 231 1.61 4.29 -18.25
CA GLU A 231 1.59 5.59 -18.92
C GLU A 231 0.34 5.83 -19.77
N ASP A 232 -0.17 4.79 -20.46
CA ASP A 232 -1.39 4.90 -21.27
C ASP A 232 -2.62 5.21 -20.42
N THR A 233 -2.74 4.58 -19.27
CA THR A 233 -3.83 4.85 -18.32
C THR A 233 -3.66 6.21 -17.67
N LEU A 234 -2.44 6.59 -17.27
CA LEU A 234 -2.16 7.91 -16.71
C LEU A 234 -2.54 9.02 -17.68
N LYS A 235 -2.22 8.92 -18.96
CA LYS A 235 -2.64 9.90 -19.99
C LYS A 235 -4.16 10.07 -20.08
N ILE A 236 -4.91 8.98 -19.85
CA ILE A 236 -6.39 9.06 -19.82
C ILE A 236 -6.85 9.79 -18.57
N ILE A 237 -6.28 9.44 -17.41
CA ILE A 237 -6.59 10.05 -16.12
C ILE A 237 -6.28 11.55 -16.17
N GLU A 238 -5.09 11.94 -16.60
CA GLU A 238 -4.59 13.32 -16.60
C GLU A 238 -5.42 14.27 -17.45
N LYS A 239 -6.07 13.81 -18.51
CA LYS A 239 -6.97 14.64 -19.32
C LYS A 239 -8.12 15.27 -18.53
N LYS A 240 -8.53 14.63 -17.41
CA LYS A 240 -9.68 15.05 -16.60
C LYS A 240 -9.30 15.33 -15.14
N LEU A 241 -8.07 14.98 -14.74
CA LEU A 241 -7.59 15.13 -13.38
C LEU A 241 -7.17 16.57 -13.09
N LYS A 242 -7.66 17.15 -12.00
CA LYS A 242 -7.27 18.49 -11.54
C LYS A 242 -5.96 18.52 -10.75
N PRO A 243 -5.61 17.53 -9.91
CA PRO A 243 -4.29 17.38 -9.31
C PRO A 243 -3.14 17.52 -10.30
N MET A 244 -2.03 18.12 -9.84
CA MET A 244 -0.86 18.38 -10.68
C MET A 244 0.18 17.27 -10.54
N ARG A 245 0.52 16.61 -11.65
CA ARG A 245 1.63 15.66 -11.71
C ARG A 245 2.97 16.39 -11.74
N LEU A 246 3.89 15.89 -10.91
CA LEU A 246 5.29 16.27 -10.96
C LEU A 246 6.07 15.11 -11.64
N ASN A 247 6.42 15.32 -12.90
CA ASN A 247 7.11 14.33 -13.73
C ASN A 247 8.53 14.81 -14.01
N ASN A 248 9.49 14.41 -13.18
CA ASN A 248 10.85 14.93 -13.16
C ASN A 248 10.86 16.46 -13.17
N SER A 249 10.05 17.05 -12.31
CA SER A 249 9.81 18.50 -12.22
C SER A 249 9.54 18.91 -10.77
N ASN A 250 9.51 20.21 -10.55
CA ASN A 250 9.22 20.75 -9.24
C ASN A 250 8.18 21.88 -9.31
N ILE A 251 7.61 22.24 -8.17
CA ILE A 251 6.78 23.40 -7.99
C ILE A 251 7.23 24.17 -6.75
N PHE A 252 7.22 25.50 -6.86
CA PHE A 252 7.52 26.39 -5.74
C PHE A 252 6.23 26.87 -5.11
N LEU A 253 6.13 26.71 -3.80
CA LEU A 253 5.06 27.28 -3.00
C LEU A 253 5.66 28.28 -2.02
N ASN A 254 5.18 29.51 -2.05
CA ASN A 254 5.38 30.44 -0.94
C ASN A 254 4.15 30.35 -0.04
N HIS A 255 4.30 29.66 1.06
CA HIS A 255 3.19 29.46 2.00
C HIS A 255 3.52 30.07 3.34
N LYS A 256 2.76 31.09 3.74
CA LYS A 256 2.96 31.82 5.02
C LYS A 256 4.41 32.31 5.22
N GLY A 257 5.05 32.78 4.17
CA GLY A 257 6.42 33.30 4.21
C GLY A 257 7.52 32.20 4.13
N ILE A 258 7.15 30.94 3.94
CA ILE A 258 8.08 29.83 3.78
C ILE A 258 8.16 29.46 2.30
N ASN A 259 9.38 29.33 1.80
CA ASN A 259 9.63 28.81 0.46
C ASN A 259 9.75 27.28 0.51
N ILE A 260 8.78 26.61 -0.08
CA ILE A 260 8.72 25.15 -0.18
C ILE A 260 8.96 24.79 -1.63
N ASN A 261 9.91 23.91 -1.89
CA ASN A 261 10.16 23.30 -3.18
C ASN A 261 9.70 21.85 -3.15
N ILE A 262 8.60 21.53 -3.82
CA ILE A 262 8.09 20.17 -3.94
C ILE A 262 8.64 19.60 -5.24
N ILE A 263 9.45 18.56 -5.13
CA ILE A 263 10.14 17.89 -6.23
C ILE A 263 9.49 16.53 -6.46
N GLY A 264 9.12 16.23 -7.70
CA GLY A 264 8.62 14.92 -8.09
C GLY A 264 9.55 14.24 -9.08
N ILE A 265 10.02 13.04 -8.73
CA ILE A 265 10.80 12.18 -9.62
C ILE A 265 9.95 10.99 -10.03
N THR A 266 9.89 10.72 -11.33
CA THR A 266 9.17 9.56 -11.88
C THR A 266 9.86 8.26 -11.47
N CYS A 267 9.10 7.35 -10.89
CA CYS A 267 9.61 6.04 -10.49
C CYS A 267 9.62 5.08 -11.68
N THR A 268 10.81 4.71 -12.15
CA THR A 268 10.98 3.69 -13.20
C THR A 268 11.41 2.33 -12.66
N HIS A 269 11.45 2.15 -11.34
CA HIS A 269 12.06 1.02 -10.64
C HIS A 269 13.59 0.89 -10.86
N GLN A 270 14.22 1.97 -11.31
CA GLN A 270 15.66 2.06 -11.48
C GLN A 270 16.21 3.25 -10.68
N PRO A 271 16.20 3.21 -9.33
CA PRO A 271 16.53 4.36 -8.49
C PRO A 271 17.89 4.98 -8.81
N HIS A 272 18.88 4.17 -9.20
CA HIS A 272 20.21 4.63 -9.62
C HIS A 272 20.24 5.43 -10.95
N LEU A 273 19.20 5.30 -11.77
CA LEU A 273 19.00 6.13 -12.98
C LEU A 273 18.09 7.29 -12.66
N ASP A 274 17.01 7.07 -11.91
CA ASP A 274 15.98 8.06 -11.59
C ASP A 274 16.57 9.24 -10.81
N ILE A 275 17.53 8.99 -9.92
CA ILE A 275 18.20 10.02 -9.10
C ILE A 275 18.89 11.10 -9.95
N LYS A 276 19.27 10.80 -11.21
CA LYS A 276 19.95 11.76 -12.10
C LYS A 276 19.08 12.97 -12.43
N HIS A 277 17.75 12.84 -12.30
CA HIS A 277 16.82 13.94 -12.52
C HIS A 277 16.72 14.90 -11.33
N LEU A 278 17.30 14.56 -10.16
CA LEU A 278 17.14 15.34 -8.93
C LEU A 278 17.91 16.66 -8.94
N SER A 279 19.20 16.61 -9.28
CA SER A 279 20.11 17.75 -9.11
C SER A 279 19.62 19.10 -9.70
N PRO A 280 19.06 19.15 -10.94
CA PRO A 280 18.60 20.42 -11.51
C PRO A 280 17.33 20.98 -10.85
N LEU A 281 16.65 20.20 -10.01
CA LEU A 281 15.38 20.56 -9.37
C LEU A 281 15.54 21.04 -7.93
N ILE A 282 16.74 20.87 -7.35
CA ILE A 282 17.04 21.32 -5.99
C ILE A 282 17.12 22.84 -5.95
N GLN A 283 16.55 23.43 -4.91
CA GLN A 283 16.57 24.88 -4.71
C GLN A 283 17.17 25.24 -3.37
N GLU A 284 18.20 26.08 -3.40
CA GLU A 284 18.80 26.62 -2.17
C GLU A 284 17.86 27.61 -1.48
N GLY A 285 17.90 27.63 -0.16
CA GLY A 285 17.06 28.52 0.65
C GLY A 285 15.59 28.07 0.77
N CYS A 286 15.20 26.98 0.11
CA CYS A 286 13.87 26.38 0.21
C CYS A 286 13.90 25.15 1.10
N LYS A 287 12.72 24.75 1.60
CA LYS A 287 12.49 23.42 2.13
C LYS A 287 12.24 22.46 0.97
N ASN A 288 13.19 21.58 0.68
CA ASN A 288 13.11 20.62 -0.42
C ASN A 288 12.39 19.34 0.03
N ILE A 289 11.17 19.13 -0.48
CA ILE A 289 10.36 17.93 -0.24
C ILE A 289 10.36 17.08 -1.51
N LEU A 290 10.96 15.90 -1.44
CA LEU A 290 11.06 14.96 -2.56
C LEU A 290 9.93 13.93 -2.52
N LEU A 291 9.16 13.83 -3.59
CA LEU A 291 8.20 12.78 -3.84
C LEU A 291 8.81 11.74 -4.77
N TYR A 292 8.87 10.52 -4.32
CA TYR A 292 9.24 9.37 -5.14
C TYR A 292 8.54 8.13 -4.61
N HIS A 293 7.91 7.37 -5.48
CA HIS A 293 7.02 6.28 -5.08
C HIS A 293 7.71 5.20 -4.24
N SER A 294 8.82 4.63 -4.73
CA SER A 294 9.59 3.61 -3.99
C SER A 294 10.52 4.23 -2.96
N PRO A 295 10.63 3.70 -1.73
CA PRO A 295 11.58 4.21 -0.75
C PRO A 295 13.04 3.95 -1.12
N ASP A 296 13.31 3.09 -2.09
CA ASP A 296 14.64 2.60 -2.44
C ASP A 296 15.57 3.69 -2.96
N LEU A 297 15.01 4.79 -3.52
CA LEU A 297 15.77 5.96 -3.96
C LEU A 297 16.59 6.60 -2.82
N VAL A 298 16.19 6.40 -1.57
CA VAL A 298 16.86 7.00 -0.41
C VAL A 298 18.35 6.64 -0.33
N TYR A 299 18.72 5.45 -0.81
CA TYR A 299 20.12 5.03 -0.83
C TYR A 299 20.94 5.59 -1.99
N GLU A 300 20.30 6.30 -2.92
CA GLU A 300 20.98 7.05 -3.98
C GLU A 300 21.22 8.51 -3.58
N LEU A 301 20.53 9.01 -2.54
CA LEU A 301 20.73 10.35 -2.02
C LEU A 301 22.11 10.51 -1.38
N LYS A 302 22.69 11.69 -1.58
CA LYS A 302 23.95 12.12 -0.99
C LYS A 302 23.70 13.27 0.00
N ALA A 303 24.64 13.52 0.88
CA ALA A 303 24.53 14.62 1.85
C ALA A 303 24.43 16.00 1.16
N GLU A 304 25.10 16.17 0.01
CA GLU A 304 25.05 17.39 -0.79
C GLU A 304 23.71 17.65 -1.50
N ASP A 305 22.83 16.65 -1.62
CA ASP A 305 21.55 16.83 -2.33
C ASP A 305 20.54 17.72 -1.58
N LYS A 306 20.82 18.07 -0.32
CA LYS A 306 20.02 19.03 0.47
C LYS A 306 18.51 18.77 0.45
N ILE A 307 18.11 17.51 0.51
CA ILE A 307 16.71 17.10 0.64
C ILE A 307 16.34 17.06 2.11
N ASP A 308 15.38 17.86 2.54
CA ASP A 308 14.92 17.90 3.94
C ASP A 308 14.00 16.70 4.25
N LEU A 309 13.11 16.36 3.30
CA LEU A 309 12.11 15.31 3.48
C LEU A 309 11.88 14.54 2.18
N MET A 310 11.94 13.21 2.23
CA MET A 310 11.50 12.31 1.16
C MET A 310 10.23 11.59 1.59
N LEU A 311 9.23 11.54 0.72
CA LEU A 311 7.97 10.85 0.94
C LEU A 311 7.83 9.71 -0.06
N SER A 312 7.46 8.51 0.45
CA SER A 312 7.31 7.30 -0.36
C SER A 312 6.15 6.42 0.10
N GLY A 313 5.64 5.61 -0.83
CA GLY A 313 4.66 4.54 -0.61
C GLY A 313 5.24 3.16 -0.90
N HIS A 314 4.62 2.44 -1.85
CA HIS A 314 5.06 1.20 -2.49
C HIS A 314 5.10 -0.05 -1.62
N THR A 315 5.49 0.07 -0.37
CA THR A 315 5.75 -1.09 0.51
C THR A 315 4.49 -1.63 1.18
N HIS A 316 3.42 -0.86 1.22
CA HIS A 316 2.19 -1.13 1.99
C HIS A 316 2.44 -1.46 3.48
N GLY A 317 3.64 -1.14 3.99
CA GLY A 317 4.08 -1.62 5.30
C GLY A 317 4.17 -3.14 5.41
N GLY A 318 4.12 -3.84 4.27
CA GLY A 318 4.07 -5.28 4.11
C GLY A 318 2.66 -5.87 4.17
N GLN A 319 1.61 -5.06 4.27
CA GLN A 319 0.18 -5.42 4.28
C GLN A 319 -0.22 -6.48 5.32
N VAL A 320 0.52 -7.60 5.40
CA VAL A 320 0.40 -8.65 6.43
C VAL A 320 1.69 -8.70 7.27
N ARG A 321 1.53 -8.53 8.55
CA ARG A 321 2.64 -8.47 9.52
C ARG A 321 2.42 -9.49 10.63
N LEU A 322 3.49 -10.10 11.10
CA LEU A 322 3.48 -10.95 12.27
C LEU A 322 4.00 -10.19 13.50
N PRO A 323 3.51 -10.50 14.71
CA PRO A 323 4.08 -9.98 15.94
C PRO A 323 5.58 -10.25 15.97
N ILE A 324 6.37 -9.31 16.49
CA ILE A 324 7.84 -9.37 16.61
C ILE A 324 8.55 -9.45 15.25
N PHE A 325 8.12 -10.34 14.36
CA PHE A 325 8.75 -10.59 13.05
C PHE A 325 8.58 -9.41 12.07
N GLY A 326 7.45 -8.71 12.13
CA GLY A 326 7.14 -7.60 11.23
C GLY A 326 6.55 -8.05 9.89
N ALA A 327 6.82 -7.30 8.81
CA ALA A 327 6.29 -7.60 7.49
C ALA A 327 6.77 -8.97 6.97
N ILE A 328 5.86 -9.78 6.44
CA ILE A 328 6.21 -11.03 5.76
C ILE A 328 6.89 -10.72 4.42
N PHE A 329 6.34 -9.73 3.71
CA PHE A 329 6.81 -9.27 2.41
C PHE A 329 6.76 -7.73 2.35
N THR A 330 7.63 -7.10 1.57
CA THR A 330 7.56 -5.67 1.21
C THR A 330 7.94 -5.50 -0.26
N GLY A 331 7.51 -4.42 -0.91
CA GLY A 331 7.86 -4.11 -2.29
C GLY A 331 9.33 -3.69 -2.48
N SER A 332 10.01 -3.22 -1.44
CA SER A 332 11.38 -2.72 -1.51
C SER A 332 12.41 -3.82 -1.86
N LEU A 333 13.44 -3.47 -2.62
CA LEU A 333 14.62 -4.31 -2.88
C LEU A 333 15.40 -4.61 -1.60
N TYR A 334 15.33 -3.71 -0.62
CA TYR A 334 15.96 -3.87 0.70
C TYR A 334 15.06 -4.63 1.69
N GLY A 335 13.95 -5.20 1.21
CA GLY A 335 13.06 -6.03 2.00
C GLY A 335 12.56 -5.32 3.25
N ARG A 336 12.64 -6.01 4.40
CA ARG A 336 12.14 -5.50 5.68
C ARG A 336 12.92 -4.32 6.27
N LYS A 337 14.03 -3.93 5.68
CA LYS A 337 14.77 -2.75 6.13
C LYS A 337 14.00 -1.47 5.84
N LEU A 338 13.37 -1.40 4.66
CA LEU A 338 12.48 -0.30 4.27
C LEU A 338 11.04 -0.79 4.26
N GLN A 339 10.37 -0.72 5.42
CA GLN A 339 9.00 -1.22 5.57
C GLN A 339 7.96 -0.13 5.65
N LYS A 340 8.05 0.72 6.67
CA LYS A 340 7.09 1.78 7.02
C LYS A 340 7.63 2.71 8.08
N GLY A 341 7.10 3.92 8.13
CA GLY A 341 7.38 4.90 9.16
C GLY A 341 8.58 5.78 8.85
N LEU A 342 9.16 6.38 9.88
CA LEU A 342 10.17 7.43 9.77
C LEU A 342 11.58 6.86 9.83
N TYR A 343 12.38 7.26 8.85
CA TYR A 343 13.80 6.94 8.73
C TYR A 343 14.61 8.21 8.54
N GLN A 344 15.91 8.12 8.72
CA GLN A 344 16.86 9.20 8.42
C GLN A 344 18.12 8.61 7.76
N ILE A 345 18.56 9.26 6.70
CA ILE A 345 19.84 9.05 6.04
C ILE A 345 20.49 10.41 5.81
N HIS A 346 21.76 10.58 6.18
CA HIS A 346 22.37 11.91 6.21
C HIS A 346 21.44 12.91 6.94
N ASP A 347 21.16 14.07 6.34
CA ASP A 347 20.24 15.07 6.87
C ASP A 347 18.80 14.91 6.33
N THR A 348 18.55 13.91 5.47
CA THR A 348 17.24 13.66 4.87
C THR A 348 16.38 12.79 5.77
N LEU A 349 15.18 13.26 6.12
CA LEU A 349 14.11 12.43 6.67
C LEU A 349 13.40 11.68 5.54
N LEU A 350 13.17 10.38 5.69
CA LEU A 350 12.33 9.58 4.81
C LEU A 350 11.11 9.10 5.57
N TYR A 351 9.92 9.32 5.02
CA TYR A 351 8.72 8.65 5.51
C TYR A 351 8.18 7.66 4.48
N ILE A 352 8.02 6.41 4.92
CA ILE A 352 7.43 5.34 4.12
C ILE A 352 6.01 5.10 4.61
N SER A 353 5.02 5.43 3.79
CA SER A 353 3.60 5.19 4.07
C SER A 353 3.26 3.71 4.04
N ARG A 354 2.24 3.33 4.83
CA ARG A 354 1.61 2.00 4.73
C ARG A 354 0.58 1.94 3.59
N GLY A 355 0.34 3.06 2.92
CA GLY A 355 -0.68 3.15 1.88
C GLY A 355 -2.11 2.99 2.39
N ILE A 356 -3.07 3.27 1.52
CA ILE A 356 -4.51 3.18 1.80
C ILE A 356 -5.08 1.87 1.27
N GLY A 357 -4.66 1.46 0.08
CA GLY A 357 -5.23 0.38 -0.70
C GLY A 357 -4.84 -1.03 -0.28
N LEU A 358 -5.20 -1.96 -1.13
CA LEU A 358 -4.92 -3.39 -1.00
C LEU A 358 -4.28 -3.87 -2.29
N GLU A 359 -3.33 -4.80 -2.20
CA GLU A 359 -2.63 -5.37 -3.35
C GLU A 359 -3.58 -6.08 -4.31
N GLY A 360 -3.18 -6.15 -5.60
CA GLY A 360 -3.99 -6.63 -6.70
C GLY A 360 -3.81 -8.09 -7.11
N LEU A 361 -4.34 -8.43 -8.29
CA LEU A 361 -4.30 -9.77 -8.89
C LEU A 361 -4.88 -10.86 -7.96
N GLY A 362 -4.16 -11.97 -7.81
CA GLY A 362 -4.53 -13.07 -6.90
C GLY A 362 -4.18 -12.85 -5.43
N ALA A 363 -3.61 -11.70 -5.06
CA ALA A 363 -3.28 -11.38 -3.67
C ALA A 363 -4.54 -11.33 -2.79
N PRO A 364 -4.48 -11.83 -1.55
CA PRO A 364 -5.56 -11.64 -0.60
C PRO A 364 -5.76 -10.15 -0.29
N ARG A 365 -7.03 -9.70 -0.37
CA ARG A 365 -7.41 -8.33 -0.01
C ARG A 365 -7.50 -8.18 1.51
N VAL A 366 -6.37 -8.37 2.18
CA VAL A 366 -6.25 -8.46 3.63
C VAL A 366 -5.24 -7.45 4.15
N ARG A 367 -5.49 -6.89 5.33
CA ARG A 367 -4.47 -6.24 6.15
C ARG A 367 -4.43 -6.88 7.52
N PHE A 368 -3.24 -7.13 8.03
CA PHE A 368 -3.07 -7.73 9.35
C PHE A 368 -1.91 -7.07 10.10
N LEU A 369 -2.21 -6.45 11.24
CA LEU A 369 -1.30 -5.61 12.02
C LEU A 369 -0.63 -4.50 11.18
N CYS A 370 -1.36 -4.01 10.18
CA CYS A 370 -0.91 -3.02 9.21
C CYS A 370 -2.06 -2.21 8.64
N SER A 371 -2.79 -1.49 9.50
CA SER A 371 -3.92 -0.65 9.09
C SER A 371 -3.53 0.37 8.01
N PRO A 372 -4.45 0.71 7.07
CA PRO A 372 -4.27 1.82 6.15
C PRO A 372 -3.90 3.11 6.88
N GLU A 373 -3.15 4.00 6.22
CA GLU A 373 -2.59 5.17 6.88
C GLU A 373 -2.73 6.45 6.07
N ILE A 374 -3.15 7.52 6.76
CA ILE A 374 -3.01 8.91 6.33
C ILE A 374 -1.94 9.55 7.20
N ILE A 375 -1.04 10.30 6.59
CA ILE A 375 0.01 10.99 7.33
C ILE A 375 -0.25 12.49 7.31
N GLU A 376 -0.49 13.08 8.48
CA GLU A 376 -0.60 14.52 8.69
C GLU A 376 0.77 15.05 9.16
N TRP A 377 1.38 15.90 8.36
CA TRP A 377 2.59 16.62 8.71
C TRP A 377 2.22 18.00 9.24
N LYS A 378 2.73 18.35 10.42
CA LYS A 378 2.67 19.69 11.00
C LYS A 378 4.09 20.20 11.13
N ILE A 379 4.41 21.21 10.34
CA ILE A 379 5.71 21.86 10.37
C ILE A 379 5.55 23.12 11.21
N ASN A 380 6.24 23.18 12.31
CA ASN A 380 6.21 24.28 13.27
C ASN A 380 7.53 25.06 13.23
N THR A 381 7.49 26.29 13.74
CA THR A 381 8.67 27.12 14.04
C THR A 381 9.56 26.45 15.08
#